data_047a043112a4e2929bcaa817080cd5d3
#
_entry.id   047a043112a4e2929bcaa817080cd5d3
#
_cell.length_a   1.000
_cell.length_b   1.000
_cell.length_c   1.000
_cell.angle_alpha   90.00
_cell.angle_beta   90.00
_cell.angle_gamma   90.00
#
_symmetry.space_group_name_H-M   'P 1'
#
loop_
_entity.id
_entity.type
_entity.pdbx_description
1 polymer ?
#
loop_
_entity_poly.entity_id
_entity_poly.type
_entity_poly.pdbx_seq_one_letter_code
_entity_poly.pdbx_strand_id
1 'polypeptide(L)'
;MKMLRSRLLQLGEGTLWALGLTGLVAWGAFQIGAGIDTRDALQQFSASRSSARTAGLPDQSLWSPERIAAWRTALGVPASAPLAVLRIPKIRLEVPILPGTDDRTLDRAVGHIEETAVPGVDGNSGIAGHRDGFFRGLKDIGPGDAIELDTLDGKQVYRVERTWVVDPEDVSVLDPTPSRAMTLVTCYPFYYVGPAPQRFIVRAVQMPAPNRAAATDACPLCAHWRSGKVFGFSLVS
;
A
#
# COMPACT_ATOMS: atom_id res chain seq x y z
N MET A 1 -50.26 -9.59 50.58
CA MET A 1 -49.04 -8.80 50.46
C MET A 1 -47.73 -9.59 50.27
N LYS A 2 -47.54 -10.76 50.86
CA LYS A 2 -46.31 -11.59 50.68
C LYS A 2 -46.11 -12.11 49.25
N MET A 3 -47.17 -12.54 48.53
CA MET A 3 -47.06 -13.06 47.17
C MET A 3 -46.67 -12.02 46.12
N LEU A 4 -47.01 -10.72 46.32
CA LEU A 4 -46.66 -9.66 45.37
C LEU A 4 -45.16 -9.31 45.47
N ARG A 5 -44.63 -9.35 46.68
CA ARG A 5 -43.19 -9.11 46.95
C ARG A 5 -42.29 -10.20 46.35
N SER A 6 -42.70 -11.46 46.40
CA SER A 6 -41.91 -12.58 45.83
C SER A 6 -41.87 -12.52 44.30
N ARG A 7 -42.97 -12.12 43.65
CA ARG A 7 -42.98 -11.96 42.16
C ARG A 7 -42.16 -10.77 41.71
N LEU A 8 -42.14 -9.66 42.43
CA LEU A 8 -41.28 -8.50 42.12
C LEU A 8 -39.79 -8.82 42.30
N LEU A 9 -39.41 -9.61 43.32
CA LEU A 9 -38.02 -10.06 43.49
C LEU A 9 -37.57 -11.02 42.39
N GLN A 10 -38.42 -11.94 41.95
CA GLN A 10 -38.10 -12.89 40.85
C GLN A 10 -38.01 -12.17 39.51
N LEU A 11 -38.80 -11.13 39.26
CA LEU A 11 -38.70 -10.30 38.04
C LEU A 11 -37.43 -9.47 38.05
N GLY A 12 -37.03 -8.92 39.21
CA GLY A 12 -35.78 -8.19 39.35
C GLY A 12 -34.52 -9.04 39.16
N GLU A 13 -34.57 -10.28 39.67
CA GLU A 13 -33.47 -11.24 39.50
C GLU A 13 -33.33 -11.67 38.02
N GLY A 14 -34.44 -11.96 37.33
CA GLY A 14 -34.42 -12.29 35.91
C GLY A 14 -33.87 -11.18 35.00
N THR A 15 -34.21 -9.92 35.30
CA THR A 15 -33.68 -8.76 34.54
C THR A 15 -32.17 -8.55 34.76
N LEU A 16 -31.68 -8.76 35.98
CA LEU A 16 -30.26 -8.70 36.28
C LEU A 16 -29.46 -9.79 35.55
N TRP A 17 -29.96 -11.02 35.51
CA TRP A 17 -29.34 -12.11 34.75
C TRP A 17 -29.33 -11.84 33.25
N ALA A 18 -30.43 -11.31 32.70
CA ALA A 18 -30.51 -10.95 31.29
C ALA A 18 -29.51 -9.85 30.91
N LEU A 19 -29.37 -8.81 31.74
CA LEU A 19 -28.40 -7.74 31.53
C LEU A 19 -26.95 -8.23 31.63
N GLY A 20 -26.68 -9.10 32.59
CA GLY A 20 -25.34 -9.71 32.76
C GLY A 20 -24.96 -10.57 31.56
N LEU A 21 -25.88 -11.39 31.05
CA LEU A 21 -25.64 -12.26 29.90
C LEU A 21 -25.42 -11.44 28.62
N THR A 22 -26.23 -10.39 28.40
CA THR A 22 -26.07 -9.48 27.25
C THR A 22 -24.73 -8.76 27.29
N GLY A 23 -24.29 -8.31 28.47
CA GLY A 23 -22.97 -7.70 28.66
C GLY A 23 -21.82 -8.66 28.34
N LEU A 24 -21.92 -9.91 28.80
CA LEU A 24 -20.93 -10.94 28.48
C LEU A 24 -20.86 -11.26 26.99
N VAL A 25 -21.99 -11.37 26.32
CA VAL A 25 -22.04 -11.62 24.86
C VAL A 25 -21.47 -10.44 24.09
N ALA A 26 -21.81 -9.21 24.44
CA ALA A 26 -21.26 -8.01 23.82
C ALA A 26 -19.75 -7.90 24.03
N TRP A 27 -19.27 -8.17 25.25
CA TRP A 27 -17.83 -8.18 25.54
C TRP A 27 -17.08 -9.28 24.77
N GLY A 28 -17.65 -10.48 24.70
CA GLY A 28 -17.09 -11.60 23.92
C GLY A 28 -17.02 -11.29 22.42
N ALA A 29 -18.06 -10.68 21.84
CA ALA A 29 -18.09 -10.27 20.45
C ALA A 29 -17.04 -9.20 20.15
N PHE A 30 -16.85 -8.22 21.08
CA PHE A 30 -15.80 -7.21 20.97
C PHE A 30 -14.39 -7.81 21.00
N GLN A 31 -14.14 -8.76 21.89
CA GLN A 31 -12.84 -9.45 21.99
C GLN A 31 -12.53 -10.31 20.75
N ILE A 32 -13.54 -10.95 20.17
CA ILE A 32 -13.37 -11.74 18.94
C ILE A 32 -13.07 -10.81 17.77
N GLY A 33 -13.79 -9.69 17.64
CA GLY A 33 -13.55 -8.69 16.59
C GLY A 33 -12.12 -8.13 16.65
N ALA A 34 -11.68 -7.67 17.82
CA ALA A 34 -10.33 -7.17 18.00
C ALA A 34 -9.22 -8.21 17.72
N GLY A 35 -9.49 -9.48 18.02
CA GLY A 35 -8.53 -10.57 17.74
C GLY A 35 -8.42 -10.92 16.25
N ILE A 36 -9.47 -10.75 15.48
CA ILE A 36 -9.48 -10.99 14.02
C ILE A 36 -8.68 -9.89 13.32
N ASP A 37 -8.95 -8.63 13.64
CA ASP A 37 -8.24 -7.49 13.04
C ASP A 37 -6.73 -7.56 13.26
N THR A 38 -6.30 -7.96 14.46
CA THR A 38 -4.87 -8.11 14.79
C THR A 38 -4.22 -9.27 14.02
N ARG A 39 -4.93 -10.38 13.82
CA ARG A 39 -4.41 -11.53 13.05
C ARG A 39 -4.30 -11.22 11.57
N ASP A 40 -5.28 -10.53 11.01
CA ASP A 40 -5.27 -10.12 9.61
C ASP A 40 -4.16 -9.10 9.34
N ALA A 41 -3.92 -8.14 10.23
CA ALA A 41 -2.80 -7.22 10.17
C ALA A 41 -1.44 -7.95 10.24
N LEU A 42 -1.30 -8.94 11.13
CA LEU A 42 -0.08 -9.75 11.23
C LEU A 42 0.12 -10.65 10.01
N GLN A 43 -0.94 -11.21 9.43
CA GLN A 43 -0.85 -12.00 8.20
C GLN A 43 -0.51 -11.13 7.00
N GLN A 44 -1.10 -9.95 6.86
CA GLN A 44 -0.76 -8.97 5.82
C GLN A 44 0.68 -8.50 5.96
N PHE A 45 1.13 -8.22 7.18
CA PHE A 45 2.53 -7.87 7.45
C PHE A 45 3.49 -9.02 7.10
N SER A 46 3.14 -10.26 7.45
CA SER A 46 3.97 -11.42 7.11
C SER A 46 3.97 -11.70 5.61
N ALA A 47 2.84 -11.50 4.92
CA ALA A 47 2.73 -11.61 3.47
C ALA A 47 3.55 -10.52 2.76
N SER A 48 3.49 -9.27 3.24
CA SER A 48 4.31 -8.17 2.72
C SER A 48 5.80 -8.39 2.95
N ARG A 49 6.18 -8.94 4.11
CA ARG A 49 7.57 -9.37 4.38
C ARG A 49 8.00 -10.55 3.53
N SER A 50 7.12 -11.51 3.27
CA SER A 50 7.42 -12.64 2.38
C SER A 50 7.53 -12.19 0.93
N SER A 51 6.69 -11.28 0.46
CA SER A 51 6.81 -10.66 -0.87
C SER A 51 8.14 -9.90 -1.01
N ALA A 52 8.54 -9.13 0.01
CA ALA A 52 9.85 -8.45 0.02
C ALA A 52 11.04 -9.43 0.09
N ARG A 53 10.84 -10.65 0.64
CA ARG A 53 11.84 -11.71 0.66
C ARG A 53 11.83 -12.58 -0.59
N THR A 54 10.68 -12.68 -1.26
CA THR A 54 10.48 -13.46 -2.49
C THR A 54 10.68 -12.56 -3.73
N ALA A 55 10.86 -11.25 -3.55
CA ALA A 55 11.38 -10.41 -4.61
C ALA A 55 12.67 -11.06 -5.11
N GLY A 56 12.63 -11.63 -6.29
CA GLY A 56 13.77 -12.26 -6.95
C GLY A 56 14.95 -11.27 -6.97
N LEU A 57 16.14 -11.76 -7.24
CA LEU A 57 17.29 -10.88 -7.43
C LEU A 57 16.90 -9.77 -8.43
N PRO A 58 17.21 -8.50 -8.14
CA PRO A 58 16.89 -7.40 -9.05
C PRO A 58 17.56 -7.64 -10.41
N ASP A 59 16.89 -7.23 -11.48
CA ASP A 59 17.50 -7.25 -12.81
C ASP A 59 18.66 -6.26 -12.85
N GLN A 60 19.87 -6.78 -12.78
CA GLN A 60 21.12 -6.01 -12.74
C GLN A 60 21.75 -5.82 -14.13
N SER A 61 21.06 -6.18 -15.20
CA SER A 61 21.58 -6.13 -16.57
C SER A 61 22.01 -4.71 -16.99
N LEU A 62 21.41 -3.69 -16.42
CA LEU A 62 21.68 -2.29 -16.69
C LEU A 62 22.58 -1.61 -15.62
N TRP A 63 22.98 -2.33 -14.59
CA TRP A 63 23.75 -1.76 -13.49
C TRP A 63 25.25 -1.69 -13.80
N SER A 64 25.94 -0.72 -13.20
CA SER A 64 27.39 -0.70 -13.25
C SER A 64 28.00 -1.79 -12.36
N PRO A 65 29.23 -2.28 -12.65
CA PRO A 65 29.89 -3.27 -11.80
C PRO A 65 30.08 -2.77 -10.36
N GLU A 66 30.39 -1.48 -10.19
CA GLU A 66 30.57 -0.84 -8.89
C GLU A 66 29.26 -0.85 -8.10
N ARG A 67 28.12 -0.58 -8.76
CA ARG A 67 26.79 -0.60 -8.15
C ARG A 67 26.41 -2.01 -7.72
N ILE A 68 26.74 -3.03 -8.52
CA ILE A 68 26.51 -4.44 -8.14
C ILE A 68 27.35 -4.80 -6.90
N ALA A 69 28.59 -4.35 -6.83
CA ALA A 69 29.45 -4.60 -5.67
C ALA A 69 28.93 -3.92 -4.41
N ALA A 70 28.55 -2.64 -4.50
CA ALA A 70 27.96 -1.88 -3.39
C ALA A 70 26.68 -2.55 -2.87
N TRP A 71 25.79 -2.96 -3.76
CA TRP A 71 24.57 -3.67 -3.40
C TRP A 71 24.84 -4.99 -2.65
N ARG A 72 25.79 -5.80 -3.15
CA ARG A 72 26.19 -7.06 -2.48
C ARG A 72 26.74 -6.80 -1.07
N THR A 73 27.54 -5.75 -0.92
CA THR A 73 28.09 -5.35 0.38
C THR A 73 26.98 -4.90 1.34
N ALA A 74 26.02 -4.10 0.84
CA ALA A 74 24.89 -3.62 1.62
C ALA A 74 23.98 -4.74 2.13
N LEU A 75 23.86 -5.86 1.41
CA LEU A 75 23.10 -7.01 1.86
C LEU A 75 23.64 -7.68 3.13
N GLY A 76 24.94 -7.55 3.41
CA GLY A 76 25.58 -8.10 4.61
C GLY A 76 25.24 -7.35 5.91
N VAL A 77 24.58 -6.21 5.84
CA VAL A 77 24.21 -5.39 7.01
C VAL A 77 22.71 -5.50 7.27
N PRO A 78 22.25 -5.58 8.53
CA PRO A 78 20.83 -5.52 8.85
C PRO A 78 20.18 -4.25 8.29
N ALA A 79 19.00 -4.37 7.69
CA ALA A 79 18.24 -3.23 7.17
C ALA A 79 17.04 -2.93 8.09
N SER A 80 16.60 -1.68 8.05
CA SER A 80 15.32 -1.27 8.60
C SER A 80 14.16 -2.02 7.93
N ALA A 81 13.03 -2.12 8.61
CA ALA A 81 11.82 -2.69 8.01
C ALA A 81 11.39 -1.81 6.82
N PRO A 82 11.00 -2.40 5.69
CA PRO A 82 10.51 -1.64 4.56
C PRO A 82 9.17 -0.96 4.90
N LEU A 83 8.99 0.27 4.40
CA LEU A 83 7.75 1.03 4.52
C LEU A 83 6.70 0.52 3.53
N ALA A 84 7.13 0.10 2.34
CA ALA A 84 6.31 -0.39 1.25
C ALA A 84 7.16 -1.15 0.22
N VAL A 85 6.51 -1.72 -0.78
CA VAL A 85 7.17 -2.28 -1.97
C VAL A 85 6.71 -1.50 -3.20
N LEU A 86 7.68 -0.97 -3.95
CA LEU A 86 7.47 -0.27 -5.21
C LEU A 86 7.57 -1.26 -6.37
N ARG A 87 6.57 -1.27 -7.25
CA ARG A 87 6.61 -2.02 -8.51
C ARG A 87 6.33 -1.11 -9.69
N ILE A 88 7.15 -1.23 -10.72
CA ILE A 88 6.95 -0.55 -12.00
C ILE A 88 7.01 -1.61 -13.11
N PRO A 89 5.85 -2.18 -13.52
CA PRO A 89 5.80 -3.34 -14.42
C PRO A 89 6.50 -3.11 -15.75
N LYS A 90 6.38 -1.91 -16.33
CA LYS A 90 6.99 -1.55 -17.62
C LYS A 90 8.50 -1.78 -17.66
N ILE A 91 9.20 -1.52 -16.56
CA ILE A 91 10.64 -1.69 -16.44
C ILE A 91 11.02 -2.90 -15.56
N ARG A 92 10.06 -3.75 -15.25
CA ARG A 92 10.21 -4.95 -14.42
C ARG A 92 10.89 -4.67 -13.08
N LEU A 93 10.65 -3.48 -12.53
CA LEU A 93 11.17 -3.09 -11.22
C LEU A 93 10.26 -3.60 -10.12
N GLU A 94 10.84 -4.28 -9.15
CA GLU A 94 10.25 -4.58 -7.85
C GLU A 94 11.32 -4.35 -6.79
N VAL A 95 11.07 -3.42 -5.87
CA VAL A 95 12.08 -3.01 -4.88
C VAL A 95 11.40 -2.52 -3.60
N PRO A 96 11.94 -2.87 -2.40
CA PRO A 96 11.44 -2.29 -1.15
C PRO A 96 11.78 -0.79 -1.06
N ILE A 97 10.89 -0.04 -0.41
CA ILE A 97 11.15 1.34 0.01
C ILE A 97 11.58 1.30 1.46
N LEU A 98 12.80 1.70 1.74
CA LEU A 98 13.35 1.81 3.10
C LEU A 98 13.25 3.25 3.61
N PRO A 99 13.23 3.48 4.93
CA PRO A 99 13.32 4.83 5.47
C PRO A 99 14.71 5.43 5.23
N GLY A 100 14.75 6.74 4.91
CA GLY A 100 15.97 7.50 4.69
C GLY A 100 16.57 7.33 3.29
N THR A 101 17.59 8.17 3.01
CA THR A 101 18.26 8.25 1.70
C THR A 101 19.79 8.25 1.82
N ASP A 102 20.33 7.70 2.93
CA ASP A 102 21.75 7.50 3.09
C ASP A 102 22.29 6.47 2.08
N ASP A 103 23.62 6.50 1.85
CA ASP A 103 24.26 5.64 0.84
C ASP A 103 23.96 4.15 1.04
N ARG A 104 23.91 3.66 2.28
CA ARG A 104 23.65 2.24 2.57
C ARG A 104 22.22 1.85 2.19
N THR A 105 21.27 2.73 2.47
CA THR A 105 19.86 2.56 2.08
C THR A 105 19.74 2.52 0.56
N LEU A 106 20.33 3.49 -0.14
CA LEU A 106 20.23 3.60 -1.59
C LEU A 106 21.04 2.52 -2.34
N ASP A 107 22.12 2.03 -1.76
CA ASP A 107 22.86 0.88 -2.31
C ASP A 107 22.03 -0.41 -2.28
N ARG A 108 21.15 -0.55 -1.28
CA ARG A 108 20.39 -1.77 -1.03
C ARG A 108 19.03 -1.78 -1.69
N ALA A 109 18.36 -0.63 -1.75
CA ALA A 109 16.97 -0.45 -2.14
C ALA A 109 16.72 0.95 -2.70
N VAL A 110 15.47 1.39 -2.71
CA VAL A 110 15.12 2.80 -2.84
C VAL A 110 14.75 3.36 -1.48
N GLY A 111 14.96 4.66 -1.29
CA GLY A 111 14.82 5.33 -0.01
C GLY A 111 13.66 6.31 0.00
N HIS A 112 12.90 6.35 1.09
CA HIS A 112 11.92 7.40 1.35
C HIS A 112 12.64 8.69 1.77
N ILE A 113 12.36 9.79 1.07
CA ILE A 113 12.88 11.11 1.40
C ILE A 113 12.13 11.61 2.64
N GLU A 114 12.85 11.79 3.74
CA GLU A 114 12.32 12.32 4.98
C GLU A 114 11.66 13.69 4.73
N GLU A 115 10.75 14.10 5.62
CA GLU A 115 9.94 15.33 5.50
C GLU A 115 8.91 15.33 4.36
N THR A 116 8.81 14.26 3.56
CA THR A 116 7.70 14.04 2.61
C THR A 116 6.65 13.09 3.19
N ALA A 117 5.47 13.02 2.55
CA ALA A 117 4.43 12.09 3.00
C ALA A 117 4.91 10.64 2.99
N VAL A 118 4.57 9.86 4.01
CA VAL A 118 4.89 8.42 4.05
C VAL A 118 4.23 7.71 2.85
N PRO A 119 4.91 6.72 2.22
CA PRO A 119 4.34 5.99 1.10
C PRO A 119 2.95 5.41 1.40
N GLY A 120 1.97 5.79 0.56
CA GLY A 120 0.59 5.33 0.70
C GLY A 120 -0.34 6.24 1.51
N VAL A 121 0.16 7.31 2.12
CA VAL A 121 -0.61 8.32 2.84
C VAL A 121 -0.92 9.51 1.93
N ASP A 122 -1.90 10.35 2.31
CA ASP A 122 -2.24 11.57 1.58
C ASP A 122 -1.05 12.54 1.57
N GLY A 123 -0.83 13.19 0.43
CA GLY A 123 0.30 14.06 0.20
C GLY A 123 1.25 13.52 -0.89
N ASN A 124 2.42 14.15 -1.01
CA ASN A 124 3.46 13.78 -1.96
C ASN A 124 4.56 12.96 -1.28
N SER A 125 4.70 11.71 -1.66
CA SER A 125 5.74 10.80 -1.15
C SER A 125 6.97 10.86 -2.05
N GLY A 126 8.09 11.35 -1.54
CA GLY A 126 9.37 11.40 -2.23
C GLY A 126 10.14 10.08 -2.09
N ILE A 127 10.56 9.48 -3.20
CA ILE A 127 11.32 8.24 -3.24
C ILE A 127 12.59 8.45 -4.07
N ALA A 128 13.75 8.25 -3.45
CA ALA A 128 15.05 8.38 -4.11
C ALA A 128 15.65 7.02 -4.47
N GLY A 129 16.44 7.00 -5.54
CA GLY A 129 17.21 5.82 -5.95
C GLY A 129 18.36 6.17 -6.88
N HIS A 130 19.39 5.34 -6.91
CA HIS A 130 20.53 5.55 -7.78
C HIS A 130 20.19 5.36 -9.26
N ARG A 131 20.67 6.30 -10.12
CA ARG A 131 20.49 6.27 -11.60
C ARG A 131 21.14 5.08 -12.29
N ASP A 132 22.17 4.51 -11.68
CA ASP A 132 22.94 3.35 -12.17
C ASP A 132 22.58 2.05 -11.45
N GLY A 133 21.48 2.08 -10.68
CA GLY A 133 20.92 0.98 -9.91
C GLY A 133 19.43 0.79 -10.21
N PHE A 134 18.63 0.69 -9.15
CA PHE A 134 17.19 0.43 -9.24
C PHE A 134 16.45 1.40 -10.17
N PHE A 135 16.83 2.67 -10.18
CA PHE A 135 16.16 3.69 -11.00
C PHE A 135 16.78 3.87 -12.41
N ARG A 136 17.65 2.96 -12.83
CA ARG A 136 18.20 3.00 -14.20
C ARG A 136 17.12 2.91 -15.27
N GLY A 137 16.10 2.11 -15.04
CA GLY A 137 14.98 1.92 -15.96
C GLY A 137 14.02 3.12 -16.05
N LEU A 138 14.09 4.11 -15.14
CA LEU A 138 13.22 5.27 -15.18
C LEU A 138 13.37 6.10 -16.46
N LYS A 139 14.48 5.97 -17.17
CA LYS A 139 14.68 6.58 -18.51
C LYS A 139 13.61 6.18 -19.54
N ASP A 140 12.94 5.05 -19.34
CA ASP A 140 11.95 4.47 -20.25
C ASP A 140 10.50 4.71 -19.76
N ILE A 141 10.34 5.44 -18.64
CA ILE A 141 9.04 5.77 -18.04
C ILE A 141 8.52 7.09 -18.60
N GLY A 142 7.22 7.15 -18.87
CA GLY A 142 6.54 8.34 -19.33
C GLY A 142 5.08 8.45 -18.86
N PRO A 143 4.40 9.55 -19.20
CA PRO A 143 3.01 9.78 -18.82
C PRO A 143 2.09 8.61 -19.17
N GLY A 144 1.21 8.24 -18.24
CA GLY A 144 0.27 7.13 -18.38
C GLY A 144 0.78 5.77 -17.89
N ASP A 145 2.09 5.61 -17.65
CA ASP A 145 2.64 4.35 -17.12
C ASP A 145 2.16 4.11 -15.68
N ALA A 146 1.98 2.84 -15.34
CA ALA A 146 1.51 2.44 -14.02
C ALA A 146 2.70 2.24 -13.07
N ILE A 147 2.52 2.73 -11.83
CA ILE A 147 3.36 2.45 -10.68
C ILE A 147 2.46 1.85 -9.61
N GLU A 148 2.86 0.72 -9.07
CA GLU A 148 2.15 0.01 -8.01
C GLU A 148 2.91 0.16 -6.70
N LEU A 149 2.17 0.38 -5.63
CA LEU A 149 2.69 0.49 -4.28
C LEU A 149 1.96 -0.49 -3.38
N ASP A 150 2.68 -1.46 -2.83
CA ASP A 150 2.16 -2.37 -1.81
C ASP A 150 2.54 -1.84 -0.43
N THR A 151 1.53 -1.43 0.33
CA THR A 151 1.66 -0.98 1.72
C THR A 151 1.01 -1.98 2.67
N LEU A 152 1.11 -1.73 3.97
CA LEU A 152 0.38 -2.52 4.99
C LEU A 152 -1.15 -2.40 4.83
N ASP A 153 -1.64 -1.27 4.31
CA ASP A 153 -3.06 -1.00 4.10
C ASP A 153 -3.59 -1.57 2.78
N GLY A 154 -2.70 -2.16 1.97
CA GLY A 154 -3.04 -2.79 0.70
C GLY A 154 -2.32 -2.20 -0.50
N LYS A 155 -2.71 -2.68 -1.67
CA LYS A 155 -2.14 -2.29 -2.96
C LYS A 155 -2.79 -1.00 -3.47
N GLN A 156 -1.95 -0.06 -3.86
CA GLN A 156 -2.34 1.21 -4.46
C GLN A 156 -1.74 1.32 -5.86
N VAL A 157 -2.46 1.93 -6.78
CA VAL A 157 -2.01 2.14 -8.16
C VAL A 157 -1.92 3.64 -8.44
N TYR A 158 -0.77 4.05 -8.93
CA TYR A 158 -0.49 5.41 -9.37
C TYR A 158 -0.29 5.41 -10.88
N ARG A 159 -0.57 6.55 -11.52
CA ARG A 159 -0.22 6.80 -12.92
C ARG A 159 0.77 7.92 -13.02
N VAL A 160 1.77 7.74 -13.84
CA VAL A 160 2.74 8.79 -14.15
C VAL A 160 1.99 9.93 -14.83
N GLU A 161 2.06 11.11 -14.23
CA GLU A 161 1.50 12.34 -14.75
C GLU A 161 2.49 13.00 -15.70
N ARG A 162 3.75 13.13 -15.26
CA ARG A 162 4.82 13.75 -16.06
C ARG A 162 6.20 13.31 -15.60
N THR A 163 7.17 13.50 -16.50
CA THR A 163 8.60 13.38 -16.21
C THR A 163 9.32 14.64 -16.66
N TRP A 164 10.32 15.09 -15.91
CA TRP A 164 11.14 16.25 -16.25
C TRP A 164 12.47 16.23 -15.54
N VAL A 165 13.35 17.17 -15.89
CA VAL A 165 14.66 17.33 -15.29
C VAL A 165 14.73 18.66 -14.55
N VAL A 166 15.36 18.68 -13.39
CA VAL A 166 15.53 19.85 -12.53
C VAL A 166 16.99 19.95 -12.04
N ASP A 167 17.33 21.13 -11.55
CA ASP A 167 18.59 21.31 -10.82
C ASP A 167 18.53 20.63 -9.44
N PRO A 168 19.67 20.24 -8.86
CA PRO A 168 19.70 19.53 -7.58
C PRO A 168 19.09 20.32 -6.41
N GLU A 169 19.11 21.64 -6.49
CA GLU A 169 18.61 22.56 -5.49
C GLU A 169 17.09 22.80 -5.59
N ASP A 170 16.45 22.38 -6.70
CA ASP A 170 15.00 22.53 -6.86
C ASP A 170 14.26 21.44 -6.05
N VAL A 171 14.01 21.75 -4.79
CA VAL A 171 13.28 20.90 -3.86
C VAL A 171 11.77 21.04 -3.99
N SER A 172 11.27 22.01 -4.78
CA SER A 172 9.82 22.24 -4.98
C SER A 172 9.09 21.02 -5.57
N VAL A 173 9.85 20.12 -6.22
CA VAL A 173 9.35 18.84 -6.71
C VAL A 173 8.84 17.92 -5.58
N LEU A 174 9.21 18.20 -4.33
CA LEU A 174 8.81 17.45 -3.15
C LEU A 174 7.69 18.13 -2.36
N ASP A 175 7.24 19.32 -2.78
CA ASP A 175 6.18 20.06 -2.09
C ASP A 175 4.94 19.18 -1.86
N PRO A 176 4.24 19.39 -0.73
CA PRO A 176 3.02 18.67 -0.40
C PRO A 176 1.95 18.82 -1.48
N THR A 177 1.19 17.78 -1.73
CA THR A 177 0.04 17.77 -2.65
C THR A 177 -1.26 17.50 -1.88
N PRO A 178 -2.42 18.03 -2.34
CA PRO A 178 -3.70 17.81 -1.67
C PRO A 178 -4.21 16.37 -1.79
N SER A 179 -3.71 15.63 -2.77
CA SER A 179 -4.05 14.24 -3.02
C SER A 179 -2.79 13.38 -3.01
N ARG A 180 -2.97 12.06 -2.92
CA ARG A 180 -1.86 11.12 -2.94
C ARG A 180 -1.08 11.21 -4.23
N ALA A 181 0.16 11.59 -4.11
CA ALA A 181 1.13 11.64 -5.20
C ALA A 181 2.43 10.95 -4.77
N MET A 182 3.21 10.56 -5.76
CA MET A 182 4.54 9.99 -5.59
C MET A 182 5.50 10.70 -6.52
N THR A 183 6.65 11.09 -5.98
CA THR A 183 7.74 11.71 -6.75
C THR A 183 8.97 10.82 -6.67
N LEU A 184 9.31 10.15 -7.79
CA LEU A 184 10.56 9.41 -7.88
C LEU A 184 11.66 10.35 -8.31
N VAL A 185 12.80 10.30 -7.61
CA VAL A 185 13.95 11.18 -7.80
C VAL A 185 15.19 10.36 -8.06
N THR A 186 15.89 10.65 -9.15
CA THR A 186 17.20 10.05 -9.42
C THR A 186 18.14 11.05 -10.05
N CYS A 187 19.42 10.74 -10.03
CA CYS A 187 20.45 11.55 -10.69
C CYS A 187 20.31 11.54 -12.21
N TYR A 188 20.66 12.66 -12.88
CA TYR A 188 20.63 12.80 -14.34
C TYR A 188 21.89 13.53 -14.83
N PRO A 189 22.43 13.21 -16.04
CA PRO A 189 21.99 12.18 -17.03
C PRO A 189 22.26 10.75 -16.58
N PHE A 190 21.48 9.80 -17.14
CA PHE A 190 21.57 8.38 -16.79
C PHE A 190 22.93 7.75 -17.15
N TYR A 191 23.59 8.20 -18.20
CA TYR A 191 24.86 7.68 -18.72
C TYR A 191 26.02 8.65 -18.52
N TYR A 192 26.03 9.34 -17.38
CA TYR A 192 27.04 10.32 -17.04
C TYR A 192 28.04 9.76 -16.03
N VAL A 193 29.34 10.03 -16.25
CA VAL A 193 30.42 9.63 -15.32
C VAL A 193 30.73 10.81 -14.41
N GLY A 194 30.71 10.58 -13.10
CA GLY A 194 30.98 11.62 -12.10
C GLY A 194 29.73 12.18 -11.42
N PRO A 195 29.86 13.26 -10.63
CA PRO A 195 28.76 13.91 -9.92
C PRO A 195 27.70 14.40 -10.90
N ALA A 196 26.46 14.00 -10.68
CA ALA A 196 25.37 14.33 -11.59
C ALA A 196 24.94 15.79 -11.43
N PRO A 197 24.91 16.58 -12.54
CA PRO A 197 24.54 17.99 -12.48
C PRO A 197 23.03 18.23 -12.24
N GLN A 198 22.19 17.22 -12.49
CA GLN A 198 20.72 17.38 -12.47
C GLN A 198 20.04 16.18 -11.81
N ARG A 199 18.70 16.32 -11.65
CA ARG A 199 17.82 15.26 -11.16
C ARG A 199 16.74 14.97 -12.20
N PHE A 200 16.48 13.67 -12.43
CA PHE A 200 15.34 13.22 -13.22
C PHE A 200 14.19 12.91 -12.27
N ILE A 201 13.03 13.49 -12.57
CA ILE A 201 11.84 13.43 -11.74
C ILE A 201 10.74 12.69 -12.48
N VAL A 202 10.07 11.78 -11.76
CA VAL A 202 8.82 11.14 -12.22
C VAL A 202 7.74 11.48 -11.20
N ARG A 203 6.71 12.24 -11.59
CA ARG A 203 5.52 12.49 -10.78
C ARG A 203 4.43 11.51 -11.18
N ALA A 204 3.89 10.81 -10.20
CA ALA A 204 2.73 9.95 -10.38
C ALA A 204 1.64 10.32 -9.36
N VAL A 205 0.38 10.22 -9.77
CA VAL A 205 -0.78 10.49 -8.93
C VAL A 205 -1.58 9.21 -8.73
N GLN A 206 -2.17 9.05 -7.55
CA GLN A 206 -2.99 7.90 -7.26
C GLN A 206 -4.24 7.88 -8.12
N MET A 207 -4.50 6.74 -8.75
CA MET A 207 -5.77 6.51 -9.44
C MET A 207 -6.86 6.25 -8.40
N PRO A 208 -8.05 6.88 -8.54
CA PRO A 208 -9.19 6.51 -7.73
C PRO A 208 -9.41 4.99 -7.83
N ALA A 209 -9.66 4.33 -6.70
CA ALA A 209 -10.06 2.93 -6.73
C ALA A 209 -11.27 2.79 -7.65
N PRO A 210 -11.33 1.77 -8.54
CA PRO A 210 -12.50 1.54 -9.37
C PRO A 210 -13.72 1.46 -8.46
N ASN A 211 -14.70 2.33 -8.71
CA ASN A 211 -15.90 2.44 -7.89
C ASN A 211 -16.62 1.08 -7.93
N ARG A 212 -16.55 0.31 -6.84
CA ARG A 212 -17.24 -0.99 -6.72
C ARG A 212 -18.76 -0.85 -6.92
N ALA A 213 -19.34 0.33 -6.69
CA ALA A 213 -20.75 0.60 -6.93
C ALA A 213 -21.10 0.59 -8.43
N ALA A 214 -20.21 1.03 -9.32
CA ALA A 214 -20.44 1.01 -10.76
C ALA A 214 -20.36 -0.40 -11.38
N ALA A 215 -19.68 -1.34 -10.73
CA ALA A 215 -19.57 -2.72 -11.21
C ALA A 215 -20.86 -3.55 -10.96
N THR A 216 -21.69 -3.16 -9.99
CA THR A 216 -22.98 -3.82 -9.71
C THR A 216 -24.09 -3.39 -10.67
N ASP A 217 -24.00 -2.19 -11.26
CA ASP A 217 -24.98 -1.71 -12.22
C ASP A 217 -24.72 -2.19 -13.66
N ALA A 218 -23.54 -2.71 -13.94
CA ALA A 218 -23.15 -3.24 -15.26
C ALA A 218 -23.44 -4.73 -15.46
N CYS A 219 -24.05 -5.42 -14.48
CA CYS A 219 -24.47 -6.81 -14.64
C CYS A 219 -25.95 -6.89 -15.02
N PRO A 220 -26.32 -7.09 -16.30
CA PRO A 220 -27.72 -7.20 -16.72
C PRO A 220 -28.48 -8.38 -16.05
N LEU A 221 -27.74 -9.38 -15.57
CA LEU A 221 -28.29 -10.55 -14.88
C LEU A 221 -28.61 -10.29 -13.40
N CYS A 222 -27.98 -9.28 -12.76
CA CYS A 222 -28.25 -8.96 -11.37
C CYS A 222 -29.53 -8.16 -11.15
N ALA A 223 -30.07 -7.49 -12.19
CA ALA A 223 -31.33 -6.75 -12.12
C ALA A 223 -32.53 -7.64 -11.95
N HIS A 224 -32.45 -8.90 -12.42
CA HIS A 224 -33.59 -9.86 -12.39
C HIS A 224 -33.86 -10.48 -11.00
N TRP A 225 -32.84 -10.43 -10.12
CA TRP A 225 -32.95 -10.99 -8.76
C TRP A 225 -33.64 -10.05 -7.75
N ARG A 226 -33.74 -8.76 -8.04
CA ARG A 226 -34.37 -7.77 -7.15
C ARG A 226 -35.88 -7.65 -7.31
N SER A 227 -36.47 -8.23 -8.35
CA SER A 227 -37.91 -8.06 -8.64
C SER A 227 -38.80 -9.15 -8.09
N GLY A 228 -38.40 -9.91 -7.06
CA GLY A 228 -39.23 -10.75 -6.16
C GLY A 228 -40.50 -11.42 -6.76
N LYS A 229 -40.52 -11.75 -8.05
CA LYS A 229 -41.66 -12.51 -8.63
C LYS A 229 -41.34 -13.99 -8.50
N VAL A 230 -41.86 -14.58 -7.43
CA VAL A 230 -41.97 -16.02 -7.25
C VAL A 230 -42.91 -16.54 -8.33
N PHE A 231 -42.40 -17.27 -9.30
CA PHE A 231 -43.21 -18.05 -10.22
C PHE A 231 -43.88 -19.19 -9.42
N GLY A 232 -45.20 -19.07 -9.23
CA GLY A 232 -46.02 -20.13 -8.66
C GLY A 232 -46.01 -21.35 -9.59
N PHE A 233 -45.50 -22.46 -9.10
CA PHE A 233 -45.72 -23.77 -9.72
C PHE A 233 -47.15 -24.21 -9.43
N SER A 234 -48.02 -24.21 -10.47
CA SER A 234 -49.33 -24.82 -10.44
C SER A 234 -49.16 -26.31 -10.75
N LEU A 235 -49.39 -27.15 -9.75
CA LEU A 235 -49.57 -28.60 -9.94
C LEU A 235 -50.97 -28.80 -10.51
N VAL A 236 -51.08 -29.34 -11.73
CA VAL A 236 -52.29 -29.91 -12.31
C VAL A 236 -52.18 -31.41 -12.21
N SER A 237 -53.27 -31.99 -11.73
CA SER A 237 -53.63 -33.40 -11.54
C SER A 237 -53.33 -34.29 -12.73
#